data_41736a4068da0adc087f1965c14aa857
#
_entry.id   41736a4068da0adc087f1965c14aa857
#
_cell.length_a   1.000
_cell.length_b   1.000
_cell.length_c   1.000
_cell.angle_alpha   90.00
_cell.angle_beta   90.00
_cell.angle_gamma   90.00
#
_symmetry.space_group_name_H-M   'P 1'
#
loop_
_entity.id
_entity.type
_entity.pdbx_description
1 polymer ?
#
loop_
_entity_poly.entity_id
_entity_poly.type
_entity_poly.pdbx_seq_one_letter_code
_entity_poly.pdbx_strand_id
1 'polypeptide(L)'
;MATTDISALIDFYVREKDLTRERVIQALEASFITAYSKMVSGADRINNIRAVINPQKGTVKIKADMIVVEDEQLTDAFNEVKLSVAQAAGAKKGKEYLPGDTISVNITPKDFGRIAVQTARQTMQQRIRKAEQEMLAEAFRDRAGEVVTGTVKRYDKGDVIVEVEKYEGLVPLRQRIPGEEYNSGDRMRFYVVEVRDGVRGSELILSRSHPNLVRRLFENEVQEIADHTVEILTIVREAGYRTKMVVRSNDPNVDPIGACVGMRGARVKNVVNELNHEKVDILEYTDDKAAIVTESLAPIEPLKVNVDKAARVVTVVVEDDKAAAKAKGRKGQNVRLTARLISTPEERWDVRVEAYDEKAQAKSLANEGASELAMTLGISNSMAASMVACGFTTVEGIAEYADVESLVEALGISEDEAQDILNKAKASL
;
A
#
# COMPACT_ATOMS: atom_id res chain seq x y z
N MET A 1 28.85 -44.25 12.31
CA MET A 1 28.19 -43.10 12.90
C MET A 1 27.22 -42.38 11.94
N ALA A 2 27.08 -42.73 10.68
CA ALA A 2 26.14 -42.08 9.74
C ALA A 2 24.71 -42.66 9.76
N THR A 3 24.50 -43.79 10.41
CA THR A 3 23.23 -44.53 10.43
C THR A 3 22.18 -43.93 11.41
N THR A 4 22.64 -43.24 12.44
CA THR A 4 21.76 -42.64 13.47
C THR A 4 21.13 -41.31 13.03
N ASP A 5 21.80 -40.64 12.07
CA ASP A 5 21.41 -39.28 11.68
C ASP A 5 20.15 -39.21 10.77
N ILE A 6 19.93 -40.18 9.88
CA ILE A 6 18.79 -40.14 8.93
C ILE A 6 17.48 -40.50 9.63
N SER A 7 17.48 -41.48 10.50
CA SER A 7 16.29 -41.82 11.28
C SER A 7 15.90 -40.67 12.21
N ALA A 8 16.88 -40.10 12.93
CA ALA A 8 16.66 -38.94 13.78
C ALA A 8 16.16 -37.73 12.98
N LEU A 9 16.64 -37.54 11.75
CA LEU A 9 16.20 -36.47 10.86
C LEU A 9 14.73 -36.66 10.43
N ILE A 10 14.33 -37.88 10.07
CA ILE A 10 12.93 -38.20 9.73
C ILE A 10 12.03 -37.95 10.93
N ASP A 11 12.39 -38.47 12.10
CA ASP A 11 11.60 -38.34 13.31
C ASP A 11 11.48 -36.90 13.79
N PHE A 12 12.54 -36.09 13.61
CA PHE A 12 12.51 -34.65 13.86
C PHE A 12 11.48 -33.94 12.99
N TYR A 13 11.50 -34.14 11.66
CA TYR A 13 10.57 -33.45 10.75
C TYR A 13 9.11 -33.92 10.91
N VAL A 14 8.89 -35.20 11.26
CA VAL A 14 7.54 -35.70 11.55
C VAL A 14 6.97 -35.02 12.81
N ARG A 15 7.79 -34.83 13.86
CA ARG A 15 7.33 -34.23 15.13
C ARG A 15 7.21 -32.71 15.08
N GLU A 16 8.19 -32.02 14.53
CA GLU A 16 8.28 -30.57 14.56
C GLU A 16 7.43 -29.88 13.49
N LYS A 17 7.15 -30.57 12.38
CA LYS A 17 6.50 -29.97 11.21
C LYS A 17 5.18 -30.64 10.83
N ASP A 18 4.69 -31.58 11.65
CA ASP A 18 3.41 -32.30 11.45
C ASP A 18 3.28 -32.91 10.04
N LEU A 19 4.40 -33.39 9.49
CA LEU A 19 4.46 -34.02 8.17
C LEU A 19 4.29 -35.54 8.30
N THR A 20 3.62 -36.16 7.33
CA THR A 20 3.56 -37.64 7.28
C THR A 20 4.95 -38.23 6.98
N ARG A 21 5.24 -39.38 7.56
CA ARG A 21 6.54 -40.03 7.40
C ARG A 21 6.88 -40.31 5.94
N GLU A 22 5.91 -40.65 5.12
CA GLU A 22 6.04 -40.91 3.69
C GLU A 22 6.49 -39.64 2.93
N ARG A 23 5.85 -38.50 3.21
CA ARG A 23 6.24 -37.22 2.60
C ARG A 23 7.66 -36.81 2.95
N VAL A 24 8.07 -37.02 4.20
CA VAL A 24 9.44 -36.73 4.63
C VAL A 24 10.43 -37.64 3.89
N ILE A 25 10.16 -38.95 3.78
CA ILE A 25 11.00 -39.91 3.04
C ILE A 25 11.11 -39.50 1.56
N GLN A 26 10.01 -39.23 0.87
CA GLN A 26 10.02 -38.77 -0.53
C GLN A 26 10.83 -37.49 -0.73
N ALA A 27 10.70 -36.53 0.16
CA ALA A 27 11.45 -35.28 0.10
C ALA A 27 12.96 -35.50 0.32
N LEU A 28 13.31 -36.42 1.24
CA LEU A 28 14.70 -36.82 1.46
C LEU A 28 15.28 -37.58 0.27
N GLU A 29 14.53 -38.50 -0.33
CA GLU A 29 14.97 -39.26 -1.53
C GLU A 29 15.27 -38.31 -2.69
N ALA A 30 14.41 -37.33 -2.97
CA ALA A 30 14.66 -36.31 -3.98
C ALA A 30 15.87 -35.40 -3.64
N SER A 31 16.09 -35.13 -2.33
CA SER A 31 17.25 -34.35 -1.87
C SER A 31 18.57 -35.12 -2.05
N PHE A 32 18.55 -36.43 -1.83
CA PHE A 32 19.72 -37.29 -2.05
C PHE A 32 20.08 -37.43 -3.55
N ILE A 33 19.09 -37.47 -4.44
CA ILE A 33 19.33 -37.42 -5.89
C ILE A 33 20.03 -36.11 -6.26
N THR A 34 19.54 -34.99 -5.75
CA THR A 34 20.15 -33.65 -5.97
C THR A 34 21.58 -33.59 -5.42
N ALA A 35 21.85 -34.20 -4.26
CA ALA A 35 23.19 -34.30 -3.68
C ALA A 35 24.12 -35.14 -4.53
N TYR A 36 23.64 -36.26 -5.06
CA TYR A 36 24.37 -37.13 -5.96
C TYR A 36 24.74 -36.41 -7.25
N SER A 37 23.80 -35.71 -7.89
CA SER A 37 24.06 -34.97 -9.13
C SER A 37 25.08 -33.85 -8.96
N LYS A 38 25.20 -33.24 -7.78
CA LYS A 38 26.23 -32.24 -7.49
C LYS A 38 27.60 -32.83 -7.21
N MET A 39 27.64 -34.07 -6.75
CA MET A 39 28.89 -34.73 -6.33
C MET A 39 29.56 -35.50 -7.46
N VAL A 40 28.78 -36.09 -8.36
CA VAL A 40 29.25 -36.95 -9.43
C VAL A 40 29.19 -36.22 -10.78
N SER A 41 30.36 -35.98 -11.42
CA SER A 41 30.40 -35.41 -12.75
C SER A 41 29.74 -36.37 -13.76
N GLY A 42 28.79 -35.85 -14.56
CA GLY A 42 28.05 -36.64 -15.53
C GLY A 42 26.82 -37.37 -14.95
N ALA A 43 26.45 -37.12 -13.69
CA ALA A 43 25.23 -37.68 -13.11
C ALA A 43 23.94 -37.23 -13.84
N ASP A 44 23.98 -36.08 -14.51
CA ASP A 44 22.97 -35.55 -15.41
C ASP A 44 22.69 -36.39 -16.64
N ARG A 45 23.65 -37.24 -17.03
CA ARG A 45 23.57 -38.20 -18.15
C ARG A 45 22.87 -39.51 -17.76
N ILE A 46 22.71 -39.77 -16.47
CA ILE A 46 22.08 -41.00 -15.98
C ILE A 46 20.58 -40.81 -15.95
N ASN A 47 19.87 -41.56 -16.76
CA ASN A 47 18.43 -41.64 -16.73
C ASN A 47 17.96 -42.49 -15.53
N ASN A 48 16.77 -42.25 -15.02
CA ASN A 48 16.11 -43.09 -14.01
C ASN A 48 16.92 -43.33 -12.71
N ILE A 49 17.55 -42.28 -12.17
CA ILE A 49 18.17 -42.32 -10.84
C ILE A 49 17.11 -42.29 -9.76
N ARG A 50 17.22 -43.16 -8.77
CA ARG A 50 16.41 -43.14 -7.57
C ARG A 50 17.24 -43.31 -6.30
N ALA A 51 16.87 -42.59 -5.25
CA ALA A 51 17.40 -42.82 -3.92
C ALA A 51 16.44 -43.78 -3.16
N VAL A 52 17.02 -44.69 -2.44
CA VAL A 52 16.27 -45.65 -1.60
C VAL A 52 16.78 -45.51 -0.18
N ILE A 53 15.89 -45.07 0.72
CA ILE A 53 16.19 -44.94 2.13
C ILE A 53 15.69 -46.19 2.88
N ASN A 54 16.54 -46.73 3.71
CA ASN A 54 16.11 -47.70 4.69
C ASN A 54 15.97 -47.01 6.06
N PRO A 55 14.72 -46.69 6.50
CA PRO A 55 14.51 -45.91 7.72
C PRO A 55 14.97 -46.64 8.99
N GLN A 56 14.95 -48.01 9.01
CA GLN A 56 15.36 -48.78 10.17
C GLN A 56 16.87 -48.87 10.32
N LYS A 57 17.59 -48.92 9.20
CA LYS A 57 19.06 -49.00 9.18
C LYS A 57 19.72 -47.63 9.02
N GLY A 58 18.96 -46.56 8.81
CA GLY A 58 19.45 -45.22 8.55
C GLY A 58 20.41 -45.14 7.33
N THR A 59 20.26 -46.03 6.34
CA THR A 59 21.13 -46.10 5.19
C THR A 59 20.45 -45.60 3.93
N VAL A 60 21.23 -44.90 3.07
CA VAL A 60 20.81 -44.44 1.76
C VAL A 60 21.58 -45.18 0.69
N LYS A 61 20.88 -45.58 -0.35
CA LYS A 61 21.48 -46.15 -1.56
C LYS A 61 20.95 -45.43 -2.78
N ILE A 62 21.85 -45.00 -3.64
CA ILE A 62 21.53 -44.47 -4.96
C ILE A 62 21.55 -45.61 -5.95
N LYS A 63 20.48 -45.77 -6.69
CA LYS A 63 20.33 -46.79 -7.72
C LYS A 63 19.99 -46.13 -9.04
N ALA A 64 20.54 -46.66 -10.11
CA ALA A 64 20.17 -46.36 -11.47
C ALA A 64 19.57 -47.58 -12.14
N ASP A 65 18.54 -47.43 -12.90
CA ASP A 65 17.97 -48.46 -13.71
C ASP A 65 18.62 -48.42 -15.10
N MET A 66 19.50 -49.42 -15.40
CA MET A 66 20.31 -49.52 -16.59
C MET A 66 19.78 -50.58 -17.49
N ILE A 67 19.93 -50.41 -18.81
CA ILE A 67 19.55 -51.40 -19.82
C ILE A 67 20.72 -52.37 -20.02
N VAL A 68 20.39 -53.66 -20.02
CA VAL A 68 21.38 -54.73 -20.32
C VAL A 68 21.62 -54.81 -21.82
N VAL A 69 22.88 -54.67 -22.22
CA VAL A 69 23.32 -54.75 -23.63
C VAL A 69 24.38 -55.84 -23.78
N GLU A 70 24.54 -56.36 -24.97
CA GLU A 70 25.67 -57.30 -25.26
C GLU A 70 27.00 -56.64 -24.98
N ASP A 71 27.97 -57.37 -24.53
CA ASP A 71 29.27 -56.84 -24.06
C ASP A 71 30.01 -56.01 -25.11
N GLU A 72 29.80 -56.28 -26.40
CA GLU A 72 30.39 -55.57 -27.53
C GLU A 72 29.57 -54.35 -27.98
N GLN A 73 28.30 -54.24 -27.54
CA GLN A 73 27.34 -53.18 -27.94
C GLN A 73 27.23 -52.05 -26.90
N LEU A 74 28.07 -52.04 -25.86
CA LEU A 74 28.06 -50.98 -24.86
C LEU A 74 28.46 -49.63 -25.47
N THR A 75 27.51 -48.72 -25.61
CA THR A 75 27.71 -47.37 -26.16
C THR A 75 27.61 -46.29 -25.10
N ASP A 76 26.75 -46.48 -24.12
CA ASP A 76 26.52 -45.50 -23.04
C ASP A 76 26.74 -46.12 -21.65
N ALA A 77 27.96 -45.95 -21.15
CA ALA A 77 28.36 -46.48 -19.82
C ALA A 77 27.53 -45.88 -18.64
N PHE A 78 26.72 -44.83 -18.85
CA PHE A 78 25.87 -44.24 -17.83
C PHE A 78 24.51 -44.91 -17.72
N ASN A 79 23.96 -45.39 -18.84
CA ASN A 79 22.63 -45.96 -18.89
C ASN A 79 22.58 -47.43 -19.30
N GLU A 80 23.71 -47.99 -19.70
CA GLU A 80 23.84 -49.38 -20.17
C GLU A 80 24.76 -50.18 -19.27
N VAL A 81 24.53 -51.48 -19.16
CA VAL A 81 25.38 -52.42 -18.45
C VAL A 81 25.62 -53.69 -19.29
N LYS A 82 26.83 -54.16 -19.28
CA LYS A 82 27.21 -55.38 -20.00
C LYS A 82 26.44 -56.61 -19.52
N LEU A 83 26.04 -57.47 -20.44
CA LEU A 83 25.34 -58.72 -20.15
C LEU A 83 26.11 -59.63 -19.15
N SER A 84 27.43 -59.74 -19.33
CA SER A 84 28.29 -60.52 -18.43
C SER A 84 28.21 -60.00 -16.98
N VAL A 85 28.16 -58.67 -16.77
CA VAL A 85 28.04 -58.03 -15.46
C VAL A 85 26.64 -58.22 -14.88
N ALA A 86 25.60 -58.09 -15.72
CA ALA A 86 24.21 -58.29 -15.33
C ALA A 86 23.95 -59.76 -14.90
N GLN A 87 24.47 -60.73 -15.65
CA GLN A 87 24.39 -62.15 -15.33
C GLN A 87 25.13 -62.52 -14.04
N ALA A 88 26.32 -61.99 -13.82
CA ALA A 88 27.06 -62.17 -12.57
C ALA A 88 26.32 -61.61 -11.34
N ALA A 89 25.61 -60.50 -11.51
CA ALA A 89 24.75 -59.92 -10.47
C ALA A 89 23.42 -60.69 -10.29
N GLY A 90 22.90 -61.23 -11.38
CA GLY A 90 21.66 -62.07 -11.41
C GLY A 90 21.87 -63.44 -10.76
N ALA A 91 22.99 -64.10 -11.03
CA ALA A 91 23.34 -65.41 -10.46
C ALA A 91 23.30 -65.41 -8.92
N LYS A 92 23.67 -64.30 -8.27
CA LYS A 92 23.59 -64.15 -6.81
C LYS A 92 22.16 -64.03 -6.30
N LYS A 93 21.18 -63.75 -7.19
CA LYS A 93 19.74 -63.51 -6.87
C LYS A 93 18.80 -64.57 -7.51
N GLY A 94 19.38 -65.55 -8.24
CA GLY A 94 18.61 -66.56 -8.98
C GLY A 94 17.81 -65.95 -10.15
N LYS A 95 18.29 -64.86 -10.77
CA LYS A 95 17.60 -64.18 -11.88
C LYS A 95 18.52 -64.19 -13.10
N GLU A 96 18.04 -64.66 -14.22
CA GLU A 96 18.72 -64.53 -15.53
C GLU A 96 18.32 -63.24 -16.21
N TYR A 97 19.29 -62.52 -16.80
CA TYR A 97 19.04 -61.31 -17.57
C TYR A 97 19.35 -61.55 -19.04
N LEU A 98 18.55 -60.96 -19.90
CA LEU A 98 18.70 -60.96 -21.35
C LEU A 98 19.01 -59.56 -21.85
N PRO A 99 19.66 -59.39 -23.06
CA PRO A 99 19.82 -58.09 -23.67
C PRO A 99 18.44 -57.40 -23.84
N GLY A 100 18.33 -56.10 -23.45
CA GLY A 100 17.10 -55.33 -23.40
C GLY A 100 16.41 -55.29 -22.04
N ASP A 101 16.82 -56.16 -21.12
CA ASP A 101 16.26 -56.15 -19.73
C ASP A 101 16.76 -54.92 -18.96
N THR A 102 16.00 -54.50 -17.98
CA THR A 102 16.40 -53.44 -17.04
C THR A 102 16.90 -54.02 -15.73
N ILE A 103 18.09 -53.61 -15.33
CA ILE A 103 18.69 -53.97 -14.05
C ILE A 103 18.90 -52.75 -13.16
N SER A 104 18.52 -52.82 -11.90
CA SER A 104 18.78 -51.79 -10.90
C SER A 104 20.17 -51.94 -10.29
N VAL A 105 21.09 -51.08 -10.65
CA VAL A 105 22.50 -51.05 -10.22
C VAL A 105 22.67 -50.08 -9.06
N ASN A 106 23.46 -50.48 -8.05
CA ASN A 106 23.83 -49.60 -6.94
C ASN A 106 25.04 -48.75 -7.36
N ILE A 107 24.81 -47.44 -7.50
CA ILE A 107 25.84 -46.46 -7.92
C ILE A 107 26.27 -45.54 -6.77
N THR A 108 25.98 -45.90 -5.52
CA THR A 108 26.29 -45.08 -4.33
C THR A 108 27.81 -44.91 -4.16
N PRO A 109 28.35 -43.69 -4.16
CA PRO A 109 29.79 -43.45 -3.89
C PRO A 109 30.17 -43.84 -2.45
N LYS A 110 31.46 -44.19 -2.23
CA LYS A 110 31.95 -44.66 -0.91
C LYS A 110 31.74 -43.64 0.20
N ASP A 111 31.93 -42.34 -0.09
CA ASP A 111 31.81 -41.25 0.90
C ASP A 111 30.47 -40.52 0.89
N PHE A 112 29.51 -41.07 0.14
CA PHE A 112 28.19 -40.42 -0.05
C PHE A 112 27.42 -40.15 1.26
N GLY A 113 27.56 -41.02 2.24
CA GLY A 113 26.72 -40.97 3.45
C GLY A 113 26.84 -39.67 4.26
N ARG A 114 28.03 -39.09 4.42
CA ARG A 114 28.25 -37.85 5.19
C ARG A 114 27.76 -36.61 4.42
N ILE A 115 28.19 -36.50 3.15
CA ILE A 115 27.85 -35.36 2.28
C ILE A 115 26.35 -35.37 2.00
N ALA A 116 25.78 -36.55 1.77
CA ALA A 116 24.36 -36.72 1.54
C ALA A 116 23.50 -36.22 2.69
N VAL A 117 23.82 -36.57 3.95
CA VAL A 117 23.08 -36.13 5.13
C VAL A 117 23.10 -34.60 5.27
N GLN A 118 24.25 -33.97 5.07
CA GLN A 118 24.39 -32.51 5.14
C GLN A 118 23.58 -31.80 4.04
N THR A 119 23.71 -32.27 2.79
CA THR A 119 22.98 -31.73 1.64
C THR A 119 21.49 -31.98 1.78
N ALA A 120 21.08 -33.17 2.23
CA ALA A 120 19.68 -33.48 2.48
C ALA A 120 19.06 -32.57 3.53
N ARG A 121 19.77 -32.29 4.63
CA ARG A 121 19.33 -31.34 5.65
C ARG A 121 19.09 -29.95 5.06
N GLN A 122 20.01 -29.44 4.28
CA GLN A 122 19.87 -28.12 3.63
C GLN A 122 18.71 -28.08 2.63
N THR A 123 18.63 -29.11 1.76
CA THR A 123 17.56 -29.19 0.75
C THR A 123 16.19 -29.37 1.41
N MET A 124 16.14 -30.17 2.46
CA MET A 124 14.89 -30.38 3.23
C MET A 124 14.42 -29.08 3.90
N GLN A 125 15.35 -28.34 4.53
CA GLN A 125 15.03 -27.02 5.09
C GLN A 125 14.52 -26.05 4.02
N GLN A 126 15.11 -26.04 2.82
CA GLN A 126 14.63 -25.21 1.72
C GLN A 126 13.23 -25.61 1.24
N ARG A 127 12.97 -26.93 1.10
CA ARG A 127 11.64 -27.43 0.67
C ARG A 127 10.56 -27.15 1.70
N ILE A 128 10.88 -27.32 2.99
CA ILE A 128 9.93 -27.00 4.07
C ILE A 128 9.61 -25.51 4.06
N ARG A 129 10.63 -24.64 3.98
CA ARG A 129 10.40 -23.19 3.86
C ARG A 129 9.53 -22.85 2.66
N LYS A 130 9.78 -23.49 1.51
CA LYS A 130 8.96 -23.28 0.32
C LYS A 130 7.50 -23.70 0.54
N ALA A 131 7.27 -24.88 1.14
CA ALA A 131 5.94 -25.36 1.47
C ALA A 131 5.23 -24.46 2.49
N GLU A 132 5.94 -24.01 3.54
CA GLU A 132 5.41 -23.03 4.51
C GLU A 132 5.01 -21.70 3.82
N GLN A 133 5.79 -21.25 2.84
CA GLN A 133 5.50 -20.05 2.06
C GLN A 133 4.32 -20.23 1.11
N GLU A 134 4.20 -21.38 0.47
CA GLU A 134 3.03 -21.72 -0.36
C GLU A 134 1.75 -21.78 0.47
N MET A 135 1.80 -22.40 1.66
CA MET A 135 0.68 -22.41 2.61
C MET A 135 0.32 -21.02 3.12
N LEU A 136 1.33 -20.17 3.38
CA LEU A 136 1.11 -18.77 3.72
C LEU A 136 0.39 -18.02 2.59
N ALA A 137 0.86 -18.19 1.36
CA ALA A 137 0.24 -17.56 0.20
C ALA A 137 -1.22 -17.99 0.03
N GLU A 138 -1.50 -19.26 0.22
CA GLU A 138 -2.87 -19.81 0.16
C GLU A 138 -3.74 -19.25 1.28
N ALA A 139 -3.23 -19.18 2.51
CA ALA A 139 -3.98 -18.71 3.67
C ALA A 139 -4.30 -17.21 3.66
N PHE A 140 -3.43 -16.38 3.06
CA PHE A 140 -3.56 -14.91 3.12
C PHE A 140 -3.87 -14.23 1.78
N ARG A 141 -3.85 -14.95 0.64
CA ARG A 141 -4.13 -14.34 -0.68
C ARG A 141 -5.51 -13.71 -0.73
N ASP A 142 -6.51 -14.38 -0.21
CA ASP A 142 -7.91 -13.92 -0.19
C ASP A 142 -8.21 -12.96 0.97
N ARG A 143 -7.26 -12.81 1.90
CA ARG A 143 -7.37 -11.90 3.06
C ARG A 143 -6.70 -10.55 2.85
N ALA A 144 -6.26 -10.26 1.62
CA ALA A 144 -5.79 -8.93 1.26
C ALA A 144 -6.90 -7.91 1.52
N GLY A 145 -6.55 -6.81 2.20
CA GLY A 145 -7.55 -5.82 2.61
C GLY A 145 -8.11 -6.01 4.02
N GLU A 146 -7.77 -7.07 4.73
CA GLU A 146 -8.18 -7.27 6.13
C GLU A 146 -7.20 -6.62 7.12
N VAL A 147 -7.66 -6.48 8.37
CA VAL A 147 -6.81 -6.13 9.50
C VAL A 147 -6.57 -7.36 10.36
N VAL A 148 -5.30 -7.68 10.55
CA VAL A 148 -4.84 -8.80 11.36
C VAL A 148 -4.09 -8.31 12.59
N THR A 149 -4.17 -9.07 13.69
CA THR A 149 -3.35 -8.81 14.87
C THR A 149 -2.06 -9.61 14.76
N GLY A 150 -0.94 -8.93 14.91
CA GLY A 150 0.38 -9.56 14.88
C GLY A 150 1.24 -9.16 16.07
N THR A 151 2.24 -9.98 16.37
CA THR A 151 3.25 -9.73 17.41
C THR A 151 4.58 -9.41 16.75
N VAL A 152 5.16 -8.27 17.09
CA VAL A 152 6.48 -7.87 16.59
C VAL A 152 7.54 -8.85 17.11
N LYS A 153 8.36 -9.41 16.21
CA LYS A 153 9.42 -10.36 16.56
C LYS A 153 10.80 -9.69 16.58
N ARG A 154 11.17 -9.06 15.49
CA ARG A 154 12.51 -8.50 15.28
C ARG A 154 12.55 -7.56 14.08
N TYR A 155 13.65 -6.84 13.99
CA TYR A 155 14.04 -6.15 12.75
C TYR A 155 14.94 -7.06 11.90
N ASP A 156 14.72 -7.10 10.60
CA ASP A 156 15.59 -7.75 9.63
C ASP A 156 15.84 -6.79 8.45
N LYS A 157 17.11 -6.36 8.26
CA LYS A 157 17.54 -5.48 7.16
C LYS A 157 16.74 -4.17 7.00
N GLY A 158 16.23 -3.66 8.11
CA GLY A 158 15.44 -2.43 8.13
C GLY A 158 13.94 -2.63 8.05
N ASP A 159 13.46 -3.82 7.79
CA ASP A 159 12.05 -4.18 7.84
C ASP A 159 11.68 -4.78 9.20
N VAL A 160 10.42 -4.64 9.61
CA VAL A 160 9.90 -5.24 10.84
C VAL A 160 9.25 -6.58 10.52
N ILE A 161 9.69 -7.62 11.22
CA ILE A 161 9.12 -8.96 11.13
C ILE A 161 8.05 -9.11 12.22
N VAL A 162 6.87 -9.47 11.80
CA VAL A 162 5.69 -9.64 12.66
C VAL A 162 5.16 -11.06 12.51
N GLU A 163 4.89 -11.71 13.63
CA GLU A 163 4.19 -12.99 13.64
C GLU A 163 2.69 -12.76 13.62
N VAL A 164 2.04 -13.25 12.58
CA VAL A 164 0.58 -13.28 12.43
C VAL A 164 0.16 -14.73 12.41
N GLU A 165 -0.58 -15.17 13.44
CA GLU A 165 -0.98 -16.58 13.62
C GLU A 165 0.26 -17.50 13.68
N LYS A 166 0.54 -18.25 12.59
CA LYS A 166 1.69 -19.17 12.46
C LYS A 166 2.73 -18.67 11.46
N TYR A 167 2.53 -17.51 10.86
CA TYR A 167 3.30 -17.02 9.72
C TYR A 167 4.06 -15.73 10.05
N GLU A 168 5.19 -15.52 9.38
CA GLU A 168 5.93 -14.27 9.45
C GLU A 168 5.43 -13.30 8.36
N GLY A 169 4.95 -12.12 8.78
CA GLY A 169 4.64 -10.99 7.91
C GLY A 169 5.75 -9.95 7.96
N LEU A 170 5.84 -9.16 6.91
CA LEU A 170 6.86 -8.14 6.70
C LEU A 170 6.21 -6.76 6.69
N VAL A 171 6.71 -5.83 7.52
CA VAL A 171 6.34 -4.41 7.49
C VAL A 171 7.53 -3.62 6.96
N PRO A 172 7.56 -3.33 5.65
CA PRO A 172 8.63 -2.54 5.04
C PRO A 172 8.68 -1.12 5.61
N LEU A 173 9.84 -0.46 5.52
CA LEU A 173 10.03 0.90 6.01
C LEU A 173 8.92 1.88 5.55
N ARG A 174 8.50 1.77 4.27
CA ARG A 174 7.46 2.63 3.69
C ARG A 174 6.04 2.34 4.20
N GLN A 175 5.85 1.18 4.84
CA GLN A 175 4.57 0.73 5.39
C GLN A 175 4.46 0.96 6.90
N ARG A 176 5.45 1.59 7.51
CA ARG A 176 5.47 1.95 8.92
C ARG A 176 4.94 3.36 9.16
N ILE A 177 4.46 3.62 10.36
CA ILE A 177 4.14 4.98 10.82
C ILE A 177 5.46 5.66 11.25
N PRO A 178 5.79 6.85 10.74
CA PRO A 178 6.95 7.60 11.17
C PRO A 178 6.89 7.93 12.68
N GLY A 179 7.96 7.58 13.41
CA GLY A 179 8.02 7.82 14.86
C GLY A 179 7.31 6.79 15.72
N GLU A 180 6.66 5.77 15.15
CA GLU A 180 6.13 4.64 15.90
C GLU A 180 7.24 3.63 16.21
N GLU A 181 7.29 3.16 17.45
CA GLU A 181 8.24 2.14 17.89
C GLU A 181 7.64 0.75 17.72
N TYR A 182 8.48 -0.21 17.33
CA TYR A 182 8.10 -1.61 17.14
C TYR A 182 9.00 -2.48 18.01
N ASN A 183 8.66 -2.62 19.28
CA ASN A 183 9.45 -3.42 20.20
C ASN A 183 9.10 -4.90 20.10
N SER A 184 10.10 -5.76 20.28
CA SER A 184 9.86 -7.21 20.28
C SER A 184 8.87 -7.59 21.38
N GLY A 185 7.80 -8.30 21.00
CA GLY A 185 6.70 -8.67 21.87
C GLY A 185 5.48 -7.75 21.80
N ASP A 186 5.59 -6.57 21.18
CA ASP A 186 4.44 -5.67 21.01
C ASP A 186 3.37 -6.33 20.14
N ARG A 187 2.14 -6.28 20.61
CA ARG A 187 0.97 -6.79 19.89
C ARG A 187 0.20 -5.64 19.26
N MET A 188 0.14 -5.62 17.94
CA MET A 188 -0.40 -4.50 17.16
C MET A 188 -1.31 -5.01 16.04
N ARG A 189 -2.16 -4.12 15.50
CA ARG A 189 -3.00 -4.41 14.34
C ARG A 189 -2.31 -3.95 13.06
N PHE A 190 -2.35 -4.78 12.03
CA PHE A 190 -1.75 -4.51 10.73
C PHE A 190 -2.77 -4.71 9.61
N TYR A 191 -2.71 -3.87 8.61
CA TYR A 191 -3.45 -4.06 7.37
C TYR A 191 -2.68 -5.00 6.44
N VAL A 192 -3.34 -6.02 5.94
CA VAL A 192 -2.79 -6.94 4.94
C VAL A 192 -2.82 -6.24 3.59
N VAL A 193 -1.65 -5.86 3.07
CA VAL A 193 -1.55 -5.17 1.78
C VAL A 193 -1.69 -6.17 0.65
N GLU A 194 -0.83 -7.17 0.64
CA GLU A 194 -0.77 -8.21 -0.39
C GLU A 194 0.08 -9.39 0.08
N VAL A 195 -0.05 -10.51 -0.59
CA VAL A 195 0.94 -11.58 -0.61
C VAL A 195 1.67 -11.50 -1.93
N ARG A 196 2.97 -11.24 -1.89
CA ARG A 196 3.77 -11.11 -3.10
C ARG A 196 4.84 -12.21 -3.16
N ASP A 197 5.21 -12.60 -4.37
CA ASP A 197 6.32 -13.52 -4.59
C ASP A 197 7.66 -12.76 -4.52
N GLY A 198 8.42 -13.03 -3.47
CA GLY A 198 9.74 -12.46 -3.24
C GLY A 198 10.85 -13.42 -3.67
N VAL A 199 12.10 -12.95 -3.57
CA VAL A 199 13.31 -13.75 -3.93
C VAL A 199 13.44 -15.03 -3.08
N ARG A 200 12.85 -15.02 -1.88
CA ARG A 200 12.91 -16.14 -0.93
C ARG A 200 11.63 -16.95 -0.85
N GLY A 201 10.63 -16.66 -1.72
CA GLY A 201 9.29 -17.22 -1.75
C GLY A 201 8.21 -16.20 -1.42
N SER A 202 7.00 -16.64 -1.13
CA SER A 202 5.86 -15.75 -0.84
C SER A 202 6.07 -14.98 0.47
N GLU A 203 5.86 -13.67 0.42
CA GLU A 203 6.00 -12.72 1.53
C GLU A 203 4.66 -12.05 1.82
N LEU A 204 4.22 -12.09 3.06
CA LEU A 204 3.03 -11.38 3.54
C LEU A 204 3.40 -9.93 3.86
N ILE A 205 2.92 -8.99 3.05
CA ILE A 205 3.20 -7.56 3.24
C ILE A 205 2.12 -6.94 4.11
N LEU A 206 2.57 -6.38 5.22
CA LEU A 206 1.74 -5.73 6.22
C LEU A 206 1.99 -4.23 6.24
N SER A 207 0.99 -3.46 6.64
CA SER A 207 1.07 -2.00 6.73
C SER A 207 0.43 -1.44 7.99
N ARG A 208 1.10 -0.43 8.54
CA ARG A 208 0.54 0.47 9.56
C ARG A 208 0.20 1.84 8.96
N SER A 209 0.81 2.21 7.82
CA SER A 209 0.64 3.52 7.18
C SER A 209 -0.47 3.58 6.14
N HIS A 210 -1.03 2.45 5.71
CA HIS A 210 -2.05 2.40 4.67
C HIS A 210 -3.36 3.07 5.10
N PRO A 211 -4.01 3.91 4.26
CA PRO A 211 -5.27 4.59 4.61
C PRO A 211 -6.40 3.61 4.99
N ASN A 212 -6.46 2.47 4.32
CA ASN A 212 -7.48 1.45 4.60
C ASN A 212 -7.31 0.79 5.98
N LEU A 213 -6.17 0.91 6.66
CA LEU A 213 -6.07 0.51 8.05
C LEU A 213 -7.09 1.31 8.89
N VAL A 214 -7.16 2.64 8.68
CA VAL A 214 -8.11 3.50 9.38
C VAL A 214 -9.55 3.10 9.05
N ARG A 215 -9.86 2.87 7.77
CA ARG A 215 -11.19 2.40 7.33
C ARG A 215 -11.60 1.13 8.08
N ARG A 216 -10.76 0.11 8.09
CA ARG A 216 -11.03 -1.16 8.77
C ARG A 216 -11.13 -1.04 10.29
N LEU A 217 -10.36 -0.12 10.89
CA LEU A 217 -10.49 0.15 12.33
C LEU A 217 -11.84 0.76 12.65
N PHE A 218 -12.34 1.69 11.83
CA PHE A 218 -13.69 2.24 12.00
C PHE A 218 -14.78 1.20 11.72
N GLU A 219 -14.65 0.37 10.69
CA GLU A 219 -15.59 -0.73 10.42
C GLU A 219 -15.69 -1.70 11.61
N ASN A 220 -14.59 -1.95 12.31
CA ASN A 220 -14.58 -2.81 13.50
C ASN A 220 -15.14 -2.12 14.76
N GLU A 221 -15.05 -0.80 14.85
CA GLU A 221 -15.45 -0.04 16.06
C GLU A 221 -16.87 0.53 15.96
N VAL A 222 -17.37 0.77 14.73
CA VAL A 222 -18.61 1.48 14.43
C VAL A 222 -19.57 0.53 13.70
N GLN A 223 -20.61 0.08 14.41
CA GLN A 223 -21.58 -0.88 13.85
C GLN A 223 -22.28 -0.30 12.63
N GLU A 224 -22.62 1.00 12.67
CA GLU A 224 -23.30 1.72 11.60
C GLU A 224 -22.48 1.77 10.29
N ILE A 225 -21.15 1.63 10.38
CA ILE A 225 -20.27 1.47 9.20
C ILE A 225 -20.24 0.01 8.75
N ALA A 226 -20.20 -0.94 9.69
CA ALA A 226 -20.18 -2.36 9.37
C ALA A 226 -21.43 -2.84 8.65
N ASP A 227 -22.61 -2.28 8.99
CA ASP A 227 -23.91 -2.58 8.35
C ASP A 227 -24.25 -1.65 7.17
N HIS A 228 -23.32 -0.78 6.75
CA HIS A 228 -23.46 0.17 5.64
C HIS A 228 -24.54 1.25 5.82
N THR A 229 -25.03 1.48 7.04
CA THR A 229 -25.88 2.64 7.36
C THR A 229 -25.10 3.93 7.21
N VAL A 230 -23.82 3.93 7.64
CA VAL A 230 -22.86 5.01 7.43
C VAL A 230 -21.76 4.52 6.50
N GLU A 231 -21.43 5.31 5.49
CA GLU A 231 -20.36 5.00 4.52
C GLU A 231 -19.19 5.96 4.67
N ILE A 232 -17.97 5.40 4.63
CA ILE A 232 -16.75 6.19 4.50
C ILE A 232 -16.46 6.38 3.01
N LEU A 233 -16.70 7.58 2.50
CA LEU A 233 -16.52 7.89 1.08
C LEU A 233 -15.04 8.09 0.72
N THR A 234 -14.35 8.92 1.50
CA THR A 234 -12.96 9.29 1.23
C THR A 234 -12.14 9.26 2.51
N ILE A 235 -10.92 8.76 2.42
CA ILE A 235 -9.90 8.86 3.46
C ILE A 235 -8.63 9.40 2.84
N VAL A 236 -8.10 10.47 3.42
CA VAL A 236 -6.78 10.98 3.13
C VAL A 236 -5.95 10.97 4.40
N ARG A 237 -4.76 10.40 4.33
CA ARG A 237 -3.92 10.14 5.50
C ARG A 237 -2.49 10.59 5.28
N GLU A 238 -1.92 11.17 6.31
CA GLU A 238 -0.50 11.33 6.51
C GLU A 238 -0.15 10.59 7.81
N ALA A 239 0.29 9.34 7.66
CA ALA A 239 0.46 8.40 8.76
C ALA A 239 1.36 8.96 9.87
N GLY A 240 0.93 8.82 11.13
CA GLY A 240 1.59 9.36 12.31
C GLY A 240 1.37 10.86 12.54
N TYR A 241 0.60 11.52 11.67
CA TYR A 241 0.29 12.94 11.81
C TYR A 241 -1.22 13.19 11.88
N ARG A 242 -1.93 12.98 10.78
CA ARG A 242 -3.37 13.26 10.69
C ARG A 242 -4.05 12.48 9.58
N THR A 243 -5.24 12.02 9.88
CA THR A 243 -6.19 11.47 8.91
C THR A 243 -7.41 12.38 8.82
N LYS A 244 -7.91 12.59 7.61
CA LYS A 244 -9.21 13.22 7.37
C LYS A 244 -10.08 12.23 6.61
N MET A 245 -11.33 12.07 7.05
CA MET A 245 -12.28 11.20 6.39
C MET A 245 -13.62 11.88 6.20
N VAL A 246 -14.26 11.59 5.07
CA VAL A 246 -15.61 12.06 4.75
C VAL A 246 -16.55 10.89 4.86
N VAL A 247 -17.62 11.08 5.64
CA VAL A 247 -18.64 10.08 5.90
C VAL A 247 -20.01 10.57 5.41
N ARG A 248 -20.87 9.64 5.04
CA ARG A 248 -22.25 9.90 4.64
C ARG A 248 -23.17 8.89 5.31
N SER A 249 -24.33 9.33 5.76
CA SER A 249 -25.39 8.43 6.19
C SER A 249 -26.32 8.08 5.02
N ASN A 250 -26.70 6.81 4.93
CA ASN A 250 -27.73 6.32 4.03
C ASN A 250 -29.13 6.35 4.68
N ASP A 251 -29.19 6.56 6.01
CA ASP A 251 -30.42 6.76 6.77
C ASP A 251 -30.49 8.22 7.29
N PRO A 252 -31.50 9.02 6.92
CA PRO A 252 -31.63 10.41 7.34
C PRO A 252 -31.78 10.59 8.85
N ASN A 253 -32.10 9.54 9.62
CA ASN A 253 -32.23 9.58 11.06
C ASN A 253 -30.90 9.29 11.80
N VAL A 254 -29.85 8.94 11.10
CA VAL A 254 -28.56 8.60 11.68
C VAL A 254 -27.54 9.69 11.36
N ASP A 255 -27.04 10.35 12.41
CA ASP A 255 -25.91 11.30 12.32
C ASP A 255 -24.60 10.53 12.04
N PRO A 256 -23.99 10.70 10.85
CA PRO A 256 -22.80 9.95 10.49
C PRO A 256 -21.57 10.33 11.31
N ILE A 257 -21.44 11.60 11.74
CA ILE A 257 -20.35 12.07 12.59
C ILE A 257 -20.51 11.50 13.99
N GLY A 258 -21.72 11.64 14.57
CA GLY A 258 -22.02 11.13 15.89
C GLY A 258 -21.83 9.63 16.03
N ALA A 259 -22.19 8.85 15.01
CA ALA A 259 -21.96 7.41 14.94
C ALA A 259 -20.47 7.06 15.02
N CYS A 260 -19.63 7.75 14.25
CA CYS A 260 -18.19 7.55 14.22
C CYS A 260 -17.48 8.02 15.50
N VAL A 261 -17.91 9.14 16.07
CA VAL A 261 -17.33 9.71 17.29
C VAL A 261 -17.71 8.87 18.51
N GLY A 262 -18.97 8.46 18.58
CA GLY A 262 -19.52 7.70 19.69
C GLY A 262 -19.67 8.51 20.97
N MET A 263 -20.25 7.89 22.00
CA MET A 263 -20.54 8.56 23.28
C MET A 263 -19.26 9.10 23.92
N ARG A 264 -19.21 10.41 24.14
CA ARG A 264 -18.04 11.13 24.68
C ARG A 264 -16.73 10.91 23.90
N GLY A 265 -16.84 10.58 22.62
CA GLY A 265 -15.70 10.33 21.74
C GLY A 265 -15.03 8.98 21.97
N ALA A 266 -15.70 8.00 22.57
CA ALA A 266 -15.08 6.72 22.93
C ALA A 266 -14.61 5.95 21.68
N ARG A 267 -15.45 5.86 20.63
CA ARG A 267 -15.13 5.11 19.41
C ARG A 267 -13.92 5.72 18.68
N VAL A 268 -13.95 7.02 18.42
CA VAL A 268 -12.81 7.69 17.75
C VAL A 268 -11.55 7.64 18.58
N LYS A 269 -11.62 7.70 19.92
CA LYS A 269 -10.44 7.56 20.80
C LYS A 269 -9.80 6.18 20.71
N ASN A 270 -10.59 5.12 20.61
CA ASN A 270 -10.08 3.76 20.43
C ASN A 270 -9.25 3.65 19.13
N VAL A 271 -9.76 4.21 18.03
CA VAL A 271 -9.03 4.26 16.76
C VAL A 271 -7.78 5.13 16.86
N VAL A 272 -7.86 6.32 17.46
CA VAL A 272 -6.71 7.23 17.66
C VAL A 272 -5.61 6.57 18.52
N ASN A 273 -6.00 5.85 19.56
CA ASN A 273 -5.03 5.12 20.41
C ASN A 273 -4.34 3.99 19.63
N GLU A 274 -5.09 3.23 18.82
CA GLU A 274 -4.50 2.19 17.97
C GLU A 274 -3.52 2.76 16.93
N LEU A 275 -3.77 3.98 16.46
CA LEU A 275 -2.92 4.69 15.48
C LEU A 275 -1.78 5.50 16.10
N ASN A 276 -1.37 5.17 17.33
CA ASN A 276 -0.30 5.89 18.04
C ASN A 276 -0.57 7.41 18.16
N HIS A 277 -1.80 7.76 18.58
CA HIS A 277 -2.28 9.14 18.78
C HIS A 277 -2.35 10.00 17.50
N GLU A 278 -2.44 9.38 16.33
CA GLU A 278 -2.70 10.08 15.08
C GLU A 278 -4.08 10.76 15.13
N LYS A 279 -4.13 12.05 14.81
CA LYS A 279 -5.38 12.82 14.81
C LYS A 279 -6.29 12.37 13.68
N VAL A 280 -7.58 12.20 13.98
CA VAL A 280 -8.59 11.83 12.97
C VAL A 280 -9.68 12.90 12.97
N ASP A 281 -9.85 13.56 11.83
CA ASP A 281 -10.92 14.50 11.55
C ASP A 281 -12.01 13.78 10.74
N ILE A 282 -13.24 13.84 11.21
CA ILE A 282 -14.40 13.22 10.59
C ILE A 282 -15.30 14.34 10.09
N LEU A 283 -15.61 14.33 8.79
CA LEU A 283 -16.42 15.36 8.13
C LEU A 283 -17.64 14.71 7.49
N GLU A 284 -18.76 15.41 7.52
CA GLU A 284 -19.94 15.00 6.78
C GLU A 284 -19.81 15.31 5.29
N TYR A 285 -20.35 14.44 4.46
CA TYR A 285 -20.36 14.64 3.02
C TYR A 285 -21.30 15.76 2.62
N THR A 286 -20.81 16.67 1.80
CA THR A 286 -21.61 17.67 1.09
C THR A 286 -21.04 17.85 -0.32
N ASP A 287 -21.88 18.25 -1.27
CA ASP A 287 -21.46 18.59 -2.63
C ASP A 287 -20.72 19.94 -2.69
N ASP A 288 -20.89 20.78 -1.66
CA ASP A 288 -20.24 22.08 -1.57
C ASP A 288 -18.78 21.96 -1.09
N LYS A 289 -17.85 22.17 -2.01
CA LYS A 289 -16.42 22.13 -1.70
C LYS A 289 -16.01 23.23 -0.70
N ALA A 290 -16.69 24.38 -0.70
CA ALA A 290 -16.41 25.44 0.27
C ALA A 290 -16.75 25.00 1.69
N ALA A 291 -17.87 24.31 1.87
CA ALA A 291 -18.30 23.78 3.16
C ALA A 291 -17.31 22.70 3.66
N ILE A 292 -16.93 21.73 2.82
CA ILE A 292 -15.95 20.69 3.19
C ILE A 292 -14.62 21.32 3.59
N VAL A 293 -14.11 22.31 2.83
CA VAL A 293 -12.84 22.97 3.13
C VAL A 293 -12.93 23.72 4.46
N THR A 294 -14.04 24.46 4.70
CA THR A 294 -14.27 25.17 5.95
C THR A 294 -14.24 24.24 7.15
N GLU A 295 -15.03 23.17 7.11
CA GLU A 295 -15.10 22.17 8.18
C GLU A 295 -13.77 21.46 8.39
N SER A 296 -13.06 21.12 7.30
CA SER A 296 -11.75 20.47 7.35
C SER A 296 -10.67 21.35 8.00
N LEU A 297 -10.82 22.67 8.01
CA LEU A 297 -9.86 23.59 8.63
C LEU A 297 -10.24 23.96 10.07
N ALA A 298 -11.36 23.46 10.59
CA ALA A 298 -11.73 23.68 11.99
C ALA A 298 -10.58 23.38 12.97
N PRO A 299 -10.45 24.15 14.06
CA PRO A 299 -11.33 25.20 14.58
C PRO A 299 -11.07 26.60 14.01
N ILE A 300 -10.43 26.73 12.87
CA ILE A 300 -10.20 28.02 12.21
C ILE A 300 -11.47 28.39 11.42
N GLU A 301 -12.05 29.52 11.74
CA GLU A 301 -13.20 30.07 11.03
C GLU A 301 -12.72 30.98 9.91
N PRO A 302 -13.02 30.68 8.64
CA PRO A 302 -12.66 31.56 7.54
C PRO A 302 -13.57 32.76 7.48
N LEU A 303 -13.01 33.93 7.14
CA LEU A 303 -13.78 35.15 6.84
C LEU A 303 -14.46 35.02 5.47
N LYS A 304 -13.78 34.41 4.50
CA LYS A 304 -14.29 34.22 3.14
C LYS A 304 -13.68 32.95 2.53
N VAL A 305 -14.50 32.21 1.77
CA VAL A 305 -14.06 31.07 0.98
C VAL A 305 -14.46 31.29 -0.47
N ASN A 306 -13.48 31.37 -1.35
CA ASN A 306 -13.68 31.55 -2.79
C ASN A 306 -13.36 30.26 -3.53
N VAL A 307 -14.28 29.77 -4.35
CA VAL A 307 -14.09 28.56 -5.17
C VAL A 307 -13.95 28.96 -6.63
N ASP A 308 -12.73 28.87 -7.14
CA ASP A 308 -12.47 29.04 -8.57
C ASP A 308 -12.54 27.67 -9.27
N LYS A 309 -13.65 27.42 -9.94
CA LYS A 309 -13.90 26.15 -10.66
C LYS A 309 -13.00 26.02 -11.91
N ALA A 310 -12.65 27.14 -12.53
CA ALA A 310 -11.82 27.12 -13.75
C ALA A 310 -10.36 26.80 -13.42
N ALA A 311 -9.82 27.45 -12.39
CA ALA A 311 -8.47 27.18 -11.88
C ALA A 311 -8.39 25.94 -10.98
N ARG A 312 -9.54 25.42 -10.50
CA ARG A 312 -9.62 24.33 -9.52
C ARG A 312 -8.88 24.66 -8.22
N VAL A 313 -9.10 25.86 -7.72
CA VAL A 313 -8.48 26.37 -6.50
C VAL A 313 -9.58 26.85 -5.53
N VAL A 314 -9.45 26.46 -4.26
CA VAL A 314 -10.26 27.02 -3.18
C VAL A 314 -9.35 27.94 -2.36
N THR A 315 -9.65 29.23 -2.35
CA THR A 315 -8.92 30.23 -1.57
C THR A 315 -9.69 30.54 -0.31
N VAL A 316 -9.06 30.34 0.83
CA VAL A 316 -9.61 30.55 2.17
C VAL A 316 -8.94 31.76 2.77
N VAL A 317 -9.71 32.81 3.07
CA VAL A 317 -9.24 34.03 3.72
C VAL A 317 -9.56 33.93 5.21
N VAL A 318 -8.53 34.09 6.04
CA VAL A 318 -8.62 34.05 7.51
C VAL A 318 -8.19 35.38 8.12
N GLU A 319 -8.50 35.59 9.39
CA GLU A 319 -8.36 36.87 10.09
C GLU A 319 -6.93 37.42 10.06
N ASP A 320 -5.93 36.61 10.32
CA ASP A 320 -4.53 37.03 10.44
C ASP A 320 -3.52 35.94 10.00
N ASP A 321 -2.24 36.28 9.98
CA ASP A 321 -1.14 35.36 9.66
C ASP A 321 -1.04 34.19 10.63
N LYS A 322 -1.47 34.36 11.90
CA LYS A 322 -1.44 33.28 12.90
C LYS A 322 -2.53 32.26 12.59
N ALA A 323 -3.73 32.72 12.23
CA ALA A 323 -4.83 31.88 11.78
C ALA A 323 -4.42 31.15 10.48
N ALA A 324 -3.79 31.85 9.54
CA ALA A 324 -3.28 31.27 8.31
C ALA A 324 -2.21 30.20 8.57
N ALA A 325 -1.27 30.43 9.47
CA ALA A 325 -0.27 29.45 9.84
C ALA A 325 -0.88 28.20 10.53
N LYS A 326 -1.88 28.39 11.40
CA LYS A 326 -2.62 27.28 12.03
C LYS A 326 -3.41 26.47 11.01
N ALA A 327 -4.14 27.14 10.09
CA ALA A 327 -4.91 26.50 9.03
C ALA A 327 -4.01 25.71 8.09
N LYS A 328 -2.86 26.24 7.69
CA LYS A 328 -1.85 25.54 6.87
C LYS A 328 -1.29 24.30 7.59
N GLY A 329 -1.12 24.41 8.90
CA GLY A 329 -0.50 23.37 9.70
C GLY A 329 1.00 23.22 9.48
N ARG A 330 1.64 22.31 10.19
CA ARG A 330 3.08 22.07 10.12
C ARG A 330 3.48 21.71 8.69
N LYS A 331 4.39 22.47 8.09
CA LYS A 331 4.85 22.29 6.69
C LYS A 331 3.71 22.24 5.65
N GLY A 332 2.57 22.89 5.91
CA GLY A 332 1.42 22.90 5.00
C GLY A 332 0.67 21.56 4.91
N GLN A 333 0.86 20.65 5.87
CA GLN A 333 0.27 19.31 5.84
C GLN A 333 -1.27 19.34 5.89
N ASN A 334 -1.85 20.22 6.72
CA ASN A 334 -3.30 20.28 6.86
C ASN A 334 -3.99 20.70 5.55
N VAL A 335 -3.45 21.73 4.89
CA VAL A 335 -3.95 22.22 3.60
C VAL A 335 -3.79 21.16 2.49
N ARG A 336 -2.64 20.47 2.45
CA ARG A 336 -2.44 19.38 1.49
C ARG A 336 -3.43 18.22 1.69
N LEU A 337 -3.71 17.85 2.94
CA LEU A 337 -4.73 16.83 3.23
C LEU A 337 -6.11 17.31 2.79
N THR A 338 -6.46 18.58 3.07
CA THR A 338 -7.74 19.17 2.64
C THR A 338 -7.85 19.22 1.12
N ALA A 339 -6.81 19.64 0.41
CA ALA A 339 -6.78 19.63 -1.06
C ALA A 339 -6.98 18.20 -1.63
N ARG A 340 -6.32 17.21 -1.06
CA ARG A 340 -6.51 15.80 -1.45
C ARG A 340 -7.92 15.28 -1.13
N LEU A 341 -8.53 15.77 -0.06
CA LEU A 341 -9.86 15.35 0.38
C LEU A 341 -10.95 15.76 -0.63
N ILE A 342 -10.83 16.96 -1.22
CA ILE A 342 -11.79 17.50 -2.21
C ILE A 342 -11.44 17.14 -3.66
N SER A 343 -10.31 16.44 -3.87
CA SER A 343 -9.82 15.99 -5.18
C SER A 343 -10.33 14.59 -5.51
N THR A 344 -10.55 14.36 -6.80
CA THR A 344 -10.77 13.01 -7.37
C THR A 344 -9.58 12.62 -8.26
N PRO A 345 -9.48 11.37 -8.74
CA PRO A 345 -8.44 10.99 -9.70
C PRO A 345 -8.46 11.83 -10.99
N GLU A 346 -9.64 12.26 -11.43
CA GLU A 346 -9.87 13.04 -12.66
C GLU A 346 -9.70 14.55 -12.42
N GLU A 347 -10.05 15.02 -11.20
CA GLU A 347 -10.04 16.44 -10.86
C GLU A 347 -9.18 16.69 -9.62
N ARG A 348 -8.01 17.24 -9.82
CA ARG A 348 -7.15 17.71 -8.73
C ARG A 348 -7.48 19.16 -8.38
N TRP A 349 -7.73 19.38 -7.10
CA TRP A 349 -7.98 20.69 -6.52
C TRP A 349 -6.81 21.11 -5.65
N ASP A 350 -6.58 22.42 -5.61
CA ASP A 350 -5.63 23.06 -4.68
C ASP A 350 -6.40 23.88 -3.64
N VAL A 351 -5.81 24.01 -2.44
CA VAL A 351 -6.37 24.85 -1.36
C VAL A 351 -5.32 25.83 -0.93
N ARG A 352 -5.64 27.10 -0.98
CA ARG A 352 -4.78 28.20 -0.54
C ARG A 352 -5.37 28.87 0.67
N VAL A 353 -4.53 29.21 1.64
CA VAL A 353 -4.93 29.95 2.82
C VAL A 353 -4.15 31.24 2.88
N GLU A 354 -4.86 32.35 2.94
CA GLU A 354 -4.33 33.70 2.94
C GLU A 354 -4.84 34.45 4.17
N ALA A 355 -4.01 35.28 4.76
CA ALA A 355 -4.44 36.20 5.80
C ALA A 355 -5.21 37.37 5.15
N TYR A 356 -6.19 37.91 5.88
CA TYR A 356 -6.90 39.08 5.47
C TYR A 356 -5.93 40.27 5.32
N ASP A 357 -5.88 40.84 4.13
CA ASP A 357 -5.13 42.07 3.84
C ASP A 357 -6.13 43.11 3.36
N GLU A 358 -6.40 44.09 4.23
CA GLU A 358 -7.34 45.15 3.97
C GLU A 358 -6.97 45.94 2.70
N LYS A 359 -5.68 46.16 2.45
CA LYS A 359 -5.19 46.85 1.27
C LYS A 359 -5.35 46.04 -0.02
N ALA A 360 -5.07 44.72 0.05
CA ALA A 360 -5.24 43.85 -1.09
C ALA A 360 -6.72 43.67 -1.44
N GLN A 361 -7.57 43.63 -0.43
CA GLN A 361 -9.01 43.50 -0.62
C GLN A 361 -9.66 44.79 -1.15
N ALA A 362 -9.25 45.93 -0.65
CA ALA A 362 -9.66 47.23 -1.21
C ALA A 362 -9.26 47.33 -2.68
N LYS A 363 -8.05 46.85 -3.03
CA LYS A 363 -7.58 46.83 -4.42
C LYS A 363 -8.35 45.82 -5.30
N SER A 364 -8.76 44.68 -4.76
CA SER A 364 -9.59 43.67 -5.46
C SER A 364 -10.98 44.23 -5.74
N LEU A 365 -11.63 44.80 -4.72
CA LEU A 365 -12.93 45.44 -4.86
C LEU A 365 -12.88 46.61 -5.86
N ALA A 366 -11.82 47.40 -5.82
CA ALA A 366 -11.61 48.47 -6.79
C ALA A 366 -11.45 47.95 -8.23
N ASN A 367 -10.76 46.80 -8.40
CA ASN A 367 -10.59 46.16 -9.72
C ASN A 367 -11.90 45.51 -10.22
N GLU A 368 -12.67 44.89 -9.33
CA GLU A 368 -13.97 44.29 -9.67
C GLU A 368 -14.95 45.43 -10.09
N GLY A 369 -15.05 46.50 -9.29
CA GLY A 369 -15.85 47.65 -9.62
C GLY A 369 -15.40 48.35 -10.92
N ALA A 370 -14.09 48.45 -11.16
CA ALA A 370 -13.57 48.96 -12.42
C ALA A 370 -13.94 48.08 -13.62
N SER A 371 -13.90 46.74 -13.46
CA SER A 371 -14.28 45.80 -14.53
C SER A 371 -15.77 45.91 -14.86
N GLU A 372 -16.62 46.06 -13.86
CA GLU A 372 -18.05 46.22 -14.02
C GLU A 372 -18.40 47.56 -14.70
N LEU A 373 -17.77 48.64 -14.25
CA LEU A 373 -17.89 49.94 -14.89
C LEU A 373 -17.39 49.95 -16.36
N ALA A 374 -16.27 49.25 -16.62
CA ALA A 374 -15.73 49.14 -17.98
C ALA A 374 -16.70 48.43 -18.91
N MET A 375 -17.33 47.38 -18.43
CA MET A 375 -18.27 46.56 -19.20
C MET A 375 -19.59 47.31 -19.45
N THR A 376 -20.11 47.98 -18.43
CA THR A 376 -21.42 48.68 -18.49
C THR A 376 -21.31 50.00 -19.29
N LEU A 377 -20.24 50.77 -19.10
CA LEU A 377 -20.04 52.04 -19.78
C LEU A 377 -19.33 51.90 -21.13
N GLY A 378 -18.84 50.69 -21.50
CA GLY A 378 -18.12 50.41 -22.71
C GLY A 378 -16.82 51.25 -22.82
N ILE A 379 -16.10 51.38 -21.71
CA ILE A 379 -14.82 52.09 -21.58
C ILE A 379 -13.65 51.12 -21.34
N SER A 380 -12.41 51.60 -21.48
CA SER A 380 -11.26 50.74 -21.19
C SER A 380 -11.14 50.45 -19.69
N ASN A 381 -10.60 49.25 -19.34
CA ASN A 381 -10.32 48.90 -17.96
C ASN A 381 -9.40 49.89 -17.24
N SER A 382 -8.47 50.50 -17.96
CA SER A 382 -7.60 51.52 -17.41
C SER A 382 -8.36 52.82 -17.04
N MET A 383 -9.33 53.23 -17.87
CA MET A 383 -10.19 54.35 -17.59
C MET A 383 -11.10 54.10 -16.41
N ALA A 384 -11.74 52.93 -16.37
CA ALA A 384 -12.59 52.50 -15.26
C ALA A 384 -11.82 52.43 -13.94
N ALA A 385 -10.58 51.91 -13.95
CA ALA A 385 -9.70 51.91 -12.76
C ALA A 385 -9.37 53.31 -12.27
N SER A 386 -9.14 54.27 -13.18
CA SER A 386 -8.93 55.68 -12.83
C SER A 386 -10.21 56.29 -12.22
N MET A 387 -11.37 55.97 -12.77
CA MET A 387 -12.68 56.43 -12.22
C MET A 387 -12.87 55.92 -10.78
N VAL A 388 -12.67 54.65 -10.54
CA VAL A 388 -12.79 54.05 -9.18
C VAL A 388 -11.78 54.70 -8.22
N ALA A 389 -10.55 54.94 -8.65
CA ALA A 389 -9.54 55.60 -7.85
C ALA A 389 -9.89 57.09 -7.49
N CYS A 390 -10.68 57.74 -8.35
CA CYS A 390 -11.21 59.07 -8.10
C CYS A 390 -12.55 59.10 -7.35
N GLY A 391 -13.06 57.92 -6.94
CA GLY A 391 -14.29 57.81 -6.14
C GLY A 391 -15.57 57.52 -6.94
N PHE A 392 -15.48 57.41 -8.26
CA PHE A 392 -16.60 57.05 -9.14
C PHE A 392 -16.75 55.49 -9.18
N THR A 393 -17.43 54.92 -8.21
CA THR A 393 -17.42 53.46 -7.99
C THR A 393 -18.65 52.75 -8.55
N THR A 394 -19.77 53.42 -8.81
CA THR A 394 -21.02 52.80 -9.31
C THR A 394 -21.61 53.64 -10.46
N VAL A 395 -22.32 52.95 -11.37
CA VAL A 395 -23.00 53.61 -12.51
C VAL A 395 -24.06 54.58 -12.07
N GLU A 396 -24.83 54.24 -11.01
CA GLU A 396 -25.83 55.09 -10.42
C GLU A 396 -25.20 56.37 -9.87
N GLY A 397 -24.12 56.24 -9.10
CA GLY A 397 -23.38 57.37 -8.54
C GLY A 397 -22.84 58.32 -9.60
N ILE A 398 -22.38 57.77 -10.72
CA ILE A 398 -21.89 58.57 -11.86
C ILE A 398 -23.07 59.29 -12.52
N ALA A 399 -24.21 58.64 -12.73
CA ALA A 399 -25.35 59.21 -13.42
C ALA A 399 -26.07 60.30 -12.59
N GLU A 400 -26.10 60.15 -11.25
CA GLU A 400 -26.80 61.08 -10.35
C GLU A 400 -25.93 62.23 -9.85
N TYR A 401 -24.65 61.98 -9.56
CA TYR A 401 -23.79 62.93 -8.82
C TYR A 401 -22.58 63.46 -9.61
N ALA A 402 -22.22 62.85 -10.75
CA ALA A 402 -21.14 63.36 -11.55
C ALA A 402 -21.64 64.38 -12.57
N ASP A 403 -20.83 65.39 -12.83
CA ASP A 403 -20.99 66.33 -13.95
C ASP A 403 -19.75 66.29 -14.87
N VAL A 404 -19.83 66.95 -16.03
CA VAL A 404 -18.78 66.93 -17.03
C VAL A 404 -17.49 67.52 -16.46
N GLU A 405 -17.60 68.59 -15.68
CA GLU A 405 -16.47 69.34 -15.13
C GLU A 405 -15.68 68.49 -14.12
N SER A 406 -16.38 67.76 -13.23
CA SER A 406 -15.79 66.87 -12.25
C SER A 406 -15.10 65.64 -12.90
N LEU A 407 -15.66 65.10 -13.98
CA LEU A 407 -15.03 64.00 -14.72
C LEU A 407 -13.77 64.45 -15.50
N VAL A 408 -13.81 65.63 -16.10
CA VAL A 408 -12.67 66.18 -16.79
C VAL A 408 -11.52 66.48 -15.82
N GLU A 409 -11.81 67.09 -14.67
CA GLU A 409 -10.83 67.45 -13.64
C GLU A 409 -10.22 66.17 -13.00
N ALA A 410 -11.04 65.19 -12.66
CA ALA A 410 -10.59 63.99 -11.99
C ALA A 410 -9.82 63.01 -12.91
N LEU A 411 -10.21 62.89 -14.17
CA LEU A 411 -9.70 61.88 -15.10
C LEU A 411 -8.75 62.43 -16.15
N GLY A 412 -8.70 63.77 -16.33
CA GLY A 412 -7.89 64.43 -17.34
C GLY A 412 -8.31 64.12 -18.79
N ILE A 413 -9.61 63.86 -19.02
CA ILE A 413 -10.22 63.53 -20.31
C ILE A 413 -10.82 64.80 -20.97
N SER A 414 -11.18 64.70 -22.24
CA SER A 414 -11.87 65.77 -22.94
C SER A 414 -13.32 65.91 -22.48
N GLU A 415 -13.92 67.12 -22.65
CA GLU A 415 -15.33 67.38 -22.35
C GLU A 415 -16.27 66.45 -23.14
N ASP A 416 -15.92 66.13 -24.39
CA ASP A 416 -16.70 65.22 -25.26
C ASP A 416 -16.68 63.79 -24.71
N GLU A 417 -15.53 63.30 -24.24
CA GLU A 417 -15.39 61.96 -23.60
C GLU A 417 -16.15 61.90 -22.27
N ALA A 418 -16.08 62.95 -21.44
CA ALA A 418 -16.81 63.03 -20.19
C ALA A 418 -18.32 63.03 -20.40
N GLN A 419 -18.79 63.77 -21.42
CA GLN A 419 -20.20 63.76 -21.79
C GLN A 419 -20.67 62.43 -22.32
N ASP A 420 -19.84 61.69 -23.08
CA ASP A 420 -20.17 60.35 -23.59
C ASP A 420 -20.32 59.34 -22.42
N ILE A 421 -19.41 59.40 -21.44
CA ILE A 421 -19.47 58.56 -20.24
C ILE A 421 -20.77 58.87 -19.44
N LEU A 422 -21.09 60.12 -19.22
CA LEU A 422 -22.32 60.50 -18.52
C LEU A 422 -23.59 60.05 -19.25
N ASN A 423 -23.60 60.18 -20.58
CA ASN A 423 -24.73 59.73 -21.38
C ASN A 423 -24.91 58.20 -21.31
N LYS A 424 -23.81 57.45 -21.33
CA LYS A 424 -23.84 56.01 -21.17
C LYS A 424 -24.26 55.58 -19.78
N ALA A 425 -23.79 56.24 -18.71
CA ALA A 425 -24.22 56.01 -17.36
C ALA A 425 -25.75 56.20 -17.19
N LYS A 426 -26.29 57.31 -17.73
CA LYS A 426 -27.73 57.63 -17.70
C LYS A 426 -28.56 56.68 -18.57
N ALA A 427 -28.00 56.14 -19.61
CA ALA A 427 -28.70 55.16 -20.48
C ALA A 427 -28.68 53.73 -19.93
N SER A 428 -27.85 53.44 -18.93
CA SER A 428 -27.69 52.13 -18.29
C SER A 428 -28.56 51.96 -17.02
N LEU A 429 -29.14 53.06 -16.57
CA LEU A 429 -30.16 53.09 -15.49
C LEU A 429 -31.57 52.87 -16.10
#